data_cf4c7110d49b2022fb79a49bf69e2c22
#
_entry.id   cf4c7110d49b2022fb79a49bf69e2c22
#
_cell.length_a   1.000
_cell.length_b   1.000
_cell.length_c   1.000
_cell.angle_alpha   90.00
_cell.angle_beta   90.00
_cell.angle_gamma   90.00
#
_symmetry.space_group_name_H-M   'P 1'
#
loop_
_entity.id
_entity.type
_entity.pdbx_description
1 polymer ?
#
loop_
_entity_poly.entity_id
_entity_poly.type
_entity_poly.pdbx_seq_one_letter_code
_entity_poly.pdbx_strand_id
1 'polypeptide(L)' 'MPDPIAAILYQMERSALASRDLEPYIGSRVRVPEVLNRRRPLTMEMIRNLHKGLGIPAEVLIQHYHTIKDAA' A
#
# COMPACT_ATOMS: atom_id res chain seq x y z
N MET A 1 -5.90 8.18 13.17
CA MET A 1 -4.82 7.91 12.22
C MET A 1 -5.34 7.02 11.10
N PRO A 2 -5.09 7.33 9.84
CA PRO A 2 -5.59 6.50 8.75
C PRO A 2 -4.91 5.14 8.75
N ASP A 3 -5.59 4.14 8.20
CA ASP A 3 -4.94 2.84 8.06
C ASP A 3 -3.94 2.88 6.89
N PRO A 4 -3.07 1.88 6.77
CA PRO A 4 -2.03 1.90 5.74
C PRO A 4 -2.55 2.07 4.32
N ILE A 5 -3.66 1.43 3.97
CA ILE A 5 -4.18 1.51 2.61
C ILE A 5 -4.78 2.89 2.34
N ALA A 6 -5.51 3.44 3.30
CA ALA A 6 -6.04 4.79 3.17
C ALA A 6 -4.91 5.80 2.98
N ALA A 7 -3.80 5.64 3.71
CA ALA A 7 -2.65 6.52 3.59
C ALA A 7 -1.99 6.41 2.22
N ILE A 8 -1.88 5.19 1.68
CA ILE A 8 -1.32 4.98 0.35
C ILE A 8 -2.19 5.65 -0.71
N LEU A 9 -3.50 5.43 -0.64
CA LEU A 9 -4.43 6.02 -1.60
C LEU A 9 -4.40 7.55 -1.55
N TYR A 10 -4.32 8.10 -0.35
CA TYR A 10 -4.21 9.54 -0.16
C TYR A 10 -2.95 10.08 -0.83
N GLN A 11 -1.82 9.41 -0.61
CA GLN A 11 -0.55 9.83 -1.21
C GLN A 11 -0.56 9.73 -2.73
N MET A 12 -1.20 8.70 -3.27
CA MET A 12 -1.36 8.55 -4.71
C MET A 12 -2.13 9.74 -5.29
N GLU A 13 -3.20 10.13 -4.62
CA GLU A 13 -3.99 11.25 -5.06
C GLU A 13 -3.20 12.55 -5.01
N ARG A 14 -2.50 12.79 -3.91
CA ARG A 14 -1.68 13.99 -3.75
C ARG A 14 -0.59 14.12 -4.79
N SER A 15 0.01 12.99 -5.16
CA SER A 15 1.16 12.99 -6.06
C SER A 15 0.80 12.60 -7.49
N ALA A 16 -0.50 12.47 -7.77
CA ALA A 16 -1.00 12.08 -9.10
C ALA A 16 -0.38 10.77 -9.59
N LEU A 17 -0.32 9.78 -8.70
CA LEU A 17 0.24 8.47 -9.04
C LEU A 17 -0.85 7.50 -9.46
N ALA A 18 -0.56 6.71 -10.50
CA ALA A 18 -1.42 5.61 -10.92
C ALA A 18 -0.95 4.32 -10.24
N SER A 19 -1.78 3.29 -10.30
CA SER A 19 -1.43 1.99 -9.72
C SER A 19 -0.09 1.46 -10.22
N ARG A 20 0.19 1.63 -11.50
CA ARG A 20 1.46 1.13 -12.08
C ARG A 20 2.68 1.79 -11.46
N ASP A 21 2.52 3.02 -10.94
CA ASP A 21 3.62 3.73 -10.32
C ASP A 21 4.03 3.12 -8.98
N LEU A 22 3.19 2.27 -8.43
CA LEU A 22 3.48 1.58 -7.18
C LEU A 22 4.22 0.26 -7.37
N GLU A 23 4.37 -0.23 -8.59
CA GLU A 23 5.06 -1.50 -8.82
C GLU A 23 6.44 -1.58 -8.18
N PRO A 24 7.30 -0.54 -8.29
CA PRO A 24 8.62 -0.60 -7.67
C PRO A 24 8.57 -0.76 -6.15
N TYR A 25 7.50 -0.29 -5.53
CA TYR A 25 7.38 -0.34 -4.07
C TYR A 25 6.73 -1.62 -3.58
N ILE A 26 5.78 -2.15 -4.37
CA ILE A 26 5.01 -3.34 -3.99
C ILE A 26 5.66 -4.62 -4.48
N GLY A 27 6.31 -4.56 -5.65
CA GLY A 27 7.06 -5.67 -6.17
C GLY A 27 6.54 -6.30 -7.45
N SER A 28 5.26 -6.17 -7.74
CA SER A 28 4.72 -6.69 -9.00
C SER A 28 3.42 -6.01 -9.36
N ARG A 29 3.14 -6.03 -10.66
CA ARG A 29 1.90 -5.47 -11.20
C ARG A 29 0.66 -6.14 -10.60
N VAL A 30 0.71 -7.45 -10.41
CA VAL A 30 -0.43 -8.21 -9.90
C VAL A 30 -0.70 -7.91 -8.43
N ARG A 31 0.36 -7.70 -7.65
CA ARG A 31 0.24 -7.42 -6.23
C ARG A 31 -0.33 -6.06 -5.92
N VAL A 32 -0.12 -5.08 -6.79
CA VAL A 32 -0.59 -3.72 -6.53
C VAL A 32 -2.11 -3.68 -6.28
N PRO A 33 -2.95 -4.18 -7.19
CA PRO A 33 -4.39 -4.16 -6.92
C PRO A 33 -4.80 -5.02 -5.75
N GLU A 34 -4.12 -6.13 -5.51
CA GLU A 34 -4.42 -6.98 -4.37
C GLU A 34 -4.21 -6.24 -3.04
N VAL A 35 -3.11 -5.50 -2.95
CA VAL A 35 -2.82 -4.71 -1.75
C VAL A 35 -3.80 -3.56 -1.61
N LEU A 36 -4.03 -2.81 -2.68
CA LEU A 36 -4.91 -1.65 -2.63
C LEU A 36 -6.37 -2.01 -2.35
N ASN A 37 -6.78 -3.22 -2.74
CA ASN A 37 -8.13 -3.71 -2.47
C ASN A 37 -8.22 -4.50 -1.16
N ARG A 38 -7.19 -4.41 -0.32
CA ARG A 38 -7.15 -5.01 1.01
C ARG A 38 -7.23 -6.52 1.01
N ARG A 39 -6.75 -7.15 -0.05
CA ARG A 39 -6.76 -8.61 -0.16
C ARG A 39 -5.49 -9.25 0.39
N ARG A 40 -4.44 -8.45 0.55
CA ARG A 40 -3.17 -8.90 1.10
C ARG A 40 -2.64 -7.89 2.09
N PRO A 41 -1.94 -8.35 3.13
CA PRO A 41 -1.26 -7.44 4.04
C PRO A 41 0.00 -6.87 3.37
N LEU A 42 0.48 -5.76 3.88
CA LEU A 42 1.77 -5.22 3.46
C LEU A 42 2.89 -6.05 4.08
N THR A 43 3.89 -6.38 3.28
CA THR A 43 5.10 -7.02 3.81
C THR A 43 6.01 -5.93 4.37
N MET A 44 6.97 -6.35 5.19
CA MET A 44 7.93 -5.38 5.74
C MET A 44 8.72 -4.68 4.63
N GLU A 45 9.05 -5.40 3.57
CA GLU A 45 9.76 -4.81 2.45
C GLU A 45 8.94 -3.73 1.75
N MET A 46 7.65 -4.00 1.55
CA MET A 46 6.73 -3.01 0.99
C MET A 46 6.67 -1.76 1.87
N ILE A 47 6.59 -1.96 3.18
CA ILE A 47 6.55 -0.86 4.13
C ILE A 47 7.80 0.01 4.01
N ARG A 48 8.97 -0.62 3.96
CA ARG A 48 10.22 0.11 3.82
C ARG A 48 10.27 0.90 2.51
N ASN A 49 9.84 0.26 1.43
CA ASN A 49 9.87 0.91 0.12
C ASN A 49 8.90 2.08 0.04
N LEU A 50 7.70 1.90 0.55
CA LEU A 50 6.69 2.96 0.57
C LEU A 50 7.11 4.12 1.45
N HIS A 51 7.72 3.82 2.59
CA HIS A 51 8.23 4.84 3.48
C HIS A 51 9.35 5.67 2.82
N LYS A 52 10.32 4.98 2.23
CA LYS A 52 11.45 5.66 1.60
C LYS A 52 11.05 6.39 0.33
N GLY A 53 10.23 5.74 -0.50
CA GLY A 53 9.91 6.25 -1.83
C GLY A 53 8.84 7.32 -1.84
N LEU A 54 7.81 7.16 -1.02
CA LEU A 54 6.67 8.06 -1.02
C LEU A 54 6.58 8.95 0.22
N GLY A 55 7.47 8.74 1.18
CA GLY A 55 7.47 9.57 2.38
C GLY A 55 6.32 9.30 3.33
N ILE A 56 5.66 8.16 3.21
CA ILE A 56 4.57 7.81 4.10
C ILE A 56 5.17 7.43 5.46
N PRO A 57 4.66 7.97 6.58
CA PRO A 57 5.21 7.63 7.89
C PRO A 57 5.19 6.13 8.15
N ALA A 58 6.31 5.59 8.61
CA ALA A 58 6.41 4.16 8.88
C ALA A 58 5.40 3.71 9.94
N GLU A 59 5.16 4.56 10.93
CA GLU A 59 4.20 4.24 12.00
C GLU A 59 2.77 4.07 11.47
N VAL A 60 2.45 4.72 10.36
CA VAL A 60 1.15 4.51 9.71
C VAL A 60 1.14 3.18 8.99
N LEU A 61 2.22 2.91 8.24
CA LEU A 61 2.30 1.71 7.41
C LEU A 61 2.36 0.39 8.19
N ILE A 62 2.87 0.43 9.42
CA ILE A 62 2.98 -0.79 10.23
C ILE A 62 1.68 -1.16 10.94
N GLN A 63 0.65 -0.34 10.86
CA GLN A 63 -0.62 -0.67 11.50
C GLN A 63 -1.28 -1.86 10.80
N HIS A 64 -1.98 -2.64 11.60
CA HIS A 64 -2.79 -3.72 11.04
C HIS A 64 -4.03 -3.15 10.37
N TYR A 65 -4.48 -3.81 9.34
CA TYR A 65 -5.76 -3.49 8.72
C TYR A 65 -6.45 -4.79 8.34
N HIS A 66 -7.75 -4.72 8.30
CA HIS A 66 -8.55 -5.88 7.98
C HIS A 66 -8.39 -6.25 6.51
N THR A 67 -8.02 -7.51 6.24
CA THR A 67 -7.91 -7.97 4.86
C THR A 67 -9.21 -8.66 4.46
N ILE A 68 -9.59 -8.41 3.21
CA ILE A 68 -10.81 -8.99 2.64
C ILE A 68 -10.43 -10.22 1.86
N LYS A 69 -10.95 -11.37 2.27
CA LYS A 69 -10.72 -12.60 1.54
C LYS A 69 -11.82 -12.76 0.51
N ASP A 70 -11.45 -13.26 -0.67
CA ASP A 70 -12.43 -13.57 -1.68
C ASP A 70 -13.29 -14.71 -1.16
N ALA A 71 -14.61 -14.57 -1.36
CA ALA A 71 -15.54 -15.63 -1.07
C ALA A 71 -15.46 -16.61 -2.25
N ALA A 72 -14.50 -17.45 -2.23
CA ALA A 72 -14.31 -18.41 -3.31
C ALA A 72 -15.27 -19.56 -3.19
#